data_dfbd8fc4c6ed3e26e72a74689b8193aa
#
_entry.id   dfbd8fc4c6ed3e26e72a74689b8193aa
#
_cell.length_a   1.000
_cell.length_b   1.000
_cell.length_c   1.000
_cell.angle_alpha   90.00
_cell.angle_beta   90.00
_cell.angle_gamma   90.00
#
_symmetry.space_group_name_H-M   'P 1'
#
loop_
_entity.id
_entity.type
_entity.pdbx_description
1 polymer ?
#
loop_
_entity_poly.entity_id
_entity_poly.type
_entity_poly.pdbx_seq_one_letter_code
_entity_poly.pdbx_strand_id
1 'polypeptide(L)'
;VVTHATKADWQQGQDALREEVERVTTLLRSIQDPTVPAVGSWNLAEVAMHLSQAWMGLPCQARRDLSQVYEVLPDIAGTAGDSMMKGMWDLADLMVLAVKNDSERDLNILADRIEAQAQQYFSDCAGADPNTPGPWIVQGVTFPRSVFTYHLLNETLIHGYDIAHAAGRKWPIEPSHAAMALERFALRVLQASPPQTFASAKAAGLRATYDVRIRGGGSYYFVFNDGDFTVEEPSSRPVDCRISADPLALLLVFFARESQWTAIAKGKLMAWGRKPWLGLQLRSFLRNP
;
A
#
# COMPACT_ATOMS: atom_id res chain seq x y z
N VAL A 1 14.75 6.55 -10.52
CA VAL A 1 15.69 5.44 -10.70
C VAL A 1 15.06 4.21 -10.04
N VAL A 2 14.70 3.19 -10.84
CA VAL A 2 14.26 1.90 -10.31
C VAL A 2 15.48 1.29 -9.60
N THR A 3 15.53 1.40 -8.28
CA THR A 3 16.56 0.70 -7.49
C THR A 3 16.28 -0.78 -7.61
N HIS A 4 17.21 -1.51 -8.24
CA HIS A 4 17.14 -2.97 -8.34
C HIS A 4 17.18 -3.57 -6.92
N ALA A 5 16.21 -4.43 -6.62
CA ALA A 5 16.22 -5.18 -5.39
C ALA A 5 17.30 -6.27 -5.45
N THR A 6 18.13 -6.40 -4.43
CA THR A 6 18.98 -7.59 -4.30
C THR A 6 18.12 -8.79 -3.93
N LYS A 7 18.64 -10.01 -4.18
CA LYS A 7 17.95 -11.24 -3.73
C LYS A 7 17.80 -11.26 -2.21
N ALA A 8 18.79 -10.74 -1.46
CA ALA A 8 18.75 -10.67 0.00
C ALA A 8 17.66 -9.70 0.49
N ASP A 9 17.55 -8.49 -0.10
CA ASP A 9 16.48 -7.54 0.24
C ASP A 9 15.11 -8.15 -0.03
N TRP A 10 14.95 -8.83 -1.16
CA TRP A 10 13.67 -9.45 -1.50
C TRP A 10 13.33 -10.63 -0.58
N GLN A 11 14.32 -11.44 -0.18
CA GLN A 11 14.13 -12.50 0.80
C GLN A 11 13.67 -11.93 2.14
N GLN A 12 14.29 -10.85 2.61
CA GLN A 12 13.87 -10.16 3.83
C GLN A 12 12.40 -9.67 3.73
N GLY A 13 11.99 -9.15 2.58
CA GLY A 13 10.59 -8.78 2.33
C GLY A 13 9.63 -9.98 2.35
N GLN A 14 10.05 -11.13 1.81
CA GLN A 14 9.26 -12.35 1.86
C GLN A 14 9.15 -12.91 3.28
N ASP A 15 10.21 -12.81 4.09
CA ASP A 15 10.19 -13.28 5.48
C ASP A 15 9.25 -12.42 6.33
N ALA A 16 9.32 -11.08 6.19
CA ALA A 16 8.37 -10.15 6.81
C ALA A 16 6.92 -10.46 6.39
N LEU A 17 6.69 -10.74 5.12
CA LEU A 17 5.37 -11.06 4.59
C LEU A 17 4.83 -12.38 5.16
N ARG A 18 5.67 -13.42 5.32
CA ARG A 18 5.27 -14.70 5.95
C ARG A 18 4.82 -14.49 7.40
N GLU A 19 5.58 -13.70 8.15
CA GLU A 19 5.23 -13.37 9.53
C GLU A 19 3.86 -12.67 9.60
N GLU A 20 3.61 -11.69 8.74
CA GLU A 20 2.34 -10.95 8.75
C GLU A 20 1.15 -11.80 8.26
N VAL A 21 1.37 -12.75 7.34
CA VAL A 21 0.33 -13.73 6.95
C VAL A 21 -0.08 -14.60 8.13
N GLU A 22 0.88 -15.18 8.84
CA GLU A 22 0.60 -16.02 10.01
C GLU A 22 -0.16 -15.21 11.08
N ARG A 23 0.22 -13.97 11.32
CA ARG A 23 -0.43 -13.09 12.28
C ARG A 23 -1.86 -12.74 11.88
N VAL A 24 -2.10 -12.36 10.62
CA VAL A 24 -3.44 -11.97 10.17
C VAL A 24 -4.39 -13.14 10.09
N THR A 25 -3.94 -14.32 9.66
CA THR A 25 -4.79 -15.51 9.61
C THR A 25 -5.12 -16.04 11.01
N THR A 26 -4.17 -15.96 11.96
CA THR A 26 -4.43 -16.22 13.39
C THR A 26 -5.44 -15.23 13.96
N LEU A 27 -5.32 -13.94 13.63
CA LEU A 27 -6.27 -12.92 14.04
C LEU A 27 -7.68 -13.25 13.53
N LEU A 28 -7.84 -13.52 12.23
CA LEU A 28 -9.13 -13.84 11.62
C LEU A 28 -9.83 -15.01 12.32
N ARG A 29 -9.11 -16.11 12.57
CA ARG A 29 -9.65 -17.29 13.25
C ARG A 29 -10.05 -17.05 14.71
N SER A 30 -9.56 -15.98 15.31
CA SER A 30 -9.83 -15.64 16.72
C SER A 30 -11.02 -14.71 16.93
N ILE A 31 -11.61 -14.16 15.86
CA ILE A 31 -12.70 -13.19 15.92
C ILE A 31 -14.03 -13.90 16.03
N GLN A 32 -14.87 -13.42 16.97
CA GLN A 32 -16.18 -14.00 17.26
C GLN A 32 -17.30 -13.34 16.45
N ASP A 33 -17.22 -12.02 16.25
CA ASP A 33 -18.26 -11.27 15.53
C ASP A 33 -17.67 -10.62 14.25
N PRO A 34 -17.93 -11.19 13.07
CA PRO A 34 -17.45 -10.69 11.81
C PRO A 34 -18.22 -9.45 11.29
N THR A 35 -19.34 -9.09 11.93
CA THR A 35 -20.26 -8.04 11.48
C THR A 35 -19.91 -6.66 12.03
N VAL A 36 -18.92 -6.56 12.91
CA VAL A 36 -18.49 -5.29 13.52
C VAL A 36 -18.04 -4.31 12.41
N PRO A 37 -18.53 -3.04 12.43
CA PRO A 37 -18.06 -2.02 11.51
C PRO A 37 -16.53 -1.82 11.60
N ALA A 38 -15.85 -1.77 10.46
CA ALA A 38 -14.39 -1.71 10.42
C ALA A 38 -13.86 -0.46 9.71
N VAL A 39 -14.03 -0.33 8.39
CA VAL A 39 -13.50 0.80 7.64
C VAL A 39 -14.48 1.29 6.58
N GLY A 40 -14.74 2.59 6.55
CA GLY A 40 -15.73 3.16 5.64
C GLY A 40 -17.12 2.54 5.86
N SER A 41 -17.70 1.96 4.82
CA SER A 41 -18.97 1.23 4.88
C SER A 41 -18.81 -0.28 5.14
N TRP A 42 -17.57 -0.79 5.22
CA TRP A 42 -17.30 -2.22 5.36
C TRP A 42 -17.27 -2.66 6.82
N ASN A 43 -17.85 -3.83 7.06
CA ASN A 43 -17.65 -4.57 8.29
C ASN A 43 -16.34 -5.40 8.24
N LEU A 44 -16.02 -6.06 9.32
CA LEU A 44 -14.79 -6.81 9.47
C LEU A 44 -14.67 -7.96 8.46
N ALA A 45 -15.75 -8.70 8.19
CA ALA A 45 -15.74 -9.78 7.20
C ALA A 45 -15.52 -9.25 5.77
N GLU A 46 -16.03 -8.07 5.46
CA GLU A 46 -15.81 -7.44 4.14
C GLU A 46 -14.38 -6.97 3.96
N VAL A 47 -13.72 -6.46 5.02
CA VAL A 47 -12.29 -6.15 4.99
C VAL A 47 -11.46 -7.43 4.85
N ALA A 48 -11.82 -8.51 5.55
CA ALA A 48 -11.15 -9.80 5.41
C ALA A 48 -11.34 -10.39 4.02
N MET A 49 -12.53 -10.25 3.43
CA MET A 49 -12.78 -10.65 2.03
C MET A 49 -11.91 -9.85 1.06
N HIS A 50 -11.86 -8.52 1.21
CA HIS A 50 -10.99 -7.69 0.39
C HIS A 50 -9.52 -8.13 0.49
N LEU A 51 -9.01 -8.38 1.69
CA LEU A 51 -7.65 -8.89 1.88
C LEU A 51 -7.44 -10.25 1.20
N SER A 52 -8.41 -11.17 1.31
CA SER A 52 -8.36 -12.45 0.61
C SER A 52 -8.31 -12.28 -0.92
N GLN A 53 -9.04 -11.31 -1.46
CA GLN A 53 -9.03 -10.98 -2.90
C GLN A 53 -7.73 -10.30 -3.33
N ALA A 54 -7.11 -9.47 -2.48
CA ALA A 54 -5.78 -8.92 -2.75
C ALA A 54 -4.73 -10.04 -2.82
N TRP A 55 -4.82 -11.04 -1.94
CA TRP A 55 -3.97 -12.23 -1.95
C TRP A 55 -4.21 -13.14 -3.16
N MET A 56 -5.38 -13.13 -3.76
CA MET A 56 -5.66 -13.79 -5.03
C MET A 56 -5.18 -12.96 -6.22
N GLY A 57 -5.58 -11.69 -6.28
CA GLY A 57 -5.37 -10.83 -7.45
C GLY A 57 -3.91 -10.43 -7.70
N LEU A 58 -3.16 -10.05 -6.66
CA LEU A 58 -1.77 -9.62 -6.83
C LEU A 58 -0.82 -10.76 -7.26
N PRO A 59 -0.89 -11.98 -6.71
CA PRO A 59 -0.17 -13.12 -7.26
C PRO A 59 -0.55 -13.46 -8.70
N CYS A 60 -1.85 -13.42 -9.05
CA CYS A 60 -2.32 -13.60 -10.43
C CYS A 60 -1.69 -12.56 -11.37
N GLN A 61 -1.68 -11.29 -10.97
CA GLN A 61 -1.04 -10.22 -11.71
C GLN A 61 0.48 -10.46 -11.87
N ALA A 62 1.16 -10.87 -10.80
CA ALA A 62 2.59 -11.18 -10.84
C ALA A 62 2.94 -12.34 -11.78
N ARG A 63 2.03 -13.32 -11.92
CA ARG A 63 2.14 -14.44 -12.87
C ARG A 63 1.70 -14.08 -14.30
N ARG A 64 1.04 -12.95 -14.49
CA ARG A 64 0.35 -12.54 -15.74
C ARG A 64 -0.77 -13.50 -16.13
N ASP A 65 -1.45 -14.08 -15.15
CA ASP A 65 -2.61 -14.95 -15.33
C ASP A 65 -3.77 -14.44 -14.47
N LEU A 66 -4.67 -13.71 -15.09
CA LEU A 66 -5.84 -13.09 -14.44
C LEU A 66 -7.09 -13.97 -14.50
N SER A 67 -7.00 -15.25 -14.86
CA SER A 67 -8.15 -16.14 -15.00
C SER A 67 -9.01 -16.17 -13.73
N GLN A 68 -8.40 -16.35 -12.56
CA GLN A 68 -9.11 -16.33 -11.27
C GLN A 68 -9.75 -14.96 -10.95
N VAL A 69 -9.10 -13.86 -11.37
CA VAL A 69 -9.66 -12.51 -11.17
C VAL A 69 -10.92 -12.34 -12.02
N TYR A 70 -10.94 -12.86 -13.25
CA TYR A 70 -12.10 -12.78 -14.15
C TYR A 70 -13.27 -13.66 -13.69
N GLU A 71 -13.05 -14.67 -12.85
CA GLU A 71 -14.14 -15.42 -12.20
C GLU A 71 -14.92 -14.54 -11.22
N VAL A 72 -14.23 -13.65 -10.51
CA VAL A 72 -14.84 -12.71 -9.53
C VAL A 72 -15.29 -11.41 -10.21
N LEU A 73 -14.57 -10.97 -11.22
CA LEU A 73 -14.77 -9.69 -11.91
C LEU A 73 -14.84 -9.92 -13.45
N PRO A 74 -15.89 -10.59 -13.96
CA PRO A 74 -15.96 -10.91 -15.39
C PRO A 74 -16.01 -9.67 -16.29
N ASP A 75 -16.54 -8.55 -15.80
CA ASP A 75 -16.70 -7.32 -16.58
C ASP A 75 -15.37 -6.62 -16.91
N ILE A 76 -14.28 -6.96 -16.21
CA ILE A 76 -12.97 -6.39 -16.51
C ILE A 76 -12.15 -7.23 -17.50
N ALA A 77 -12.64 -8.39 -17.89
CA ALA A 77 -11.94 -9.27 -18.82
C ALA A 77 -11.64 -8.56 -20.15
N GLY A 78 -10.35 -8.43 -20.48
CA GLY A 78 -9.89 -7.78 -21.72
C GLY A 78 -10.02 -6.25 -21.77
N THR A 79 -10.53 -5.59 -20.72
CA THR A 79 -10.75 -4.14 -20.76
C THR A 79 -9.47 -3.32 -20.46
N ALA A 80 -8.57 -3.86 -19.68
CA ALA A 80 -7.31 -3.22 -19.27
C ALA A 80 -6.05 -3.99 -19.74
N GLY A 81 -6.18 -4.89 -20.74
CA GLY A 81 -5.08 -5.72 -21.23
C GLY A 81 -4.56 -6.65 -20.14
N ASP A 82 -3.24 -6.61 -19.88
CA ASP A 82 -2.58 -7.41 -18.84
C ASP A 82 -2.76 -6.86 -17.41
N SER A 83 -3.59 -5.83 -17.21
CA SER A 83 -3.82 -5.17 -15.93
C SER A 83 -5.28 -5.27 -15.52
N MET A 84 -5.57 -5.12 -14.23
CA MET A 84 -6.94 -5.20 -13.71
C MET A 84 -7.73 -3.90 -13.93
N MET A 85 -7.05 -2.75 -14.06
CA MET A 85 -7.68 -1.44 -14.12
C MET A 85 -7.09 -0.53 -15.18
N LYS A 86 -7.91 0.39 -15.71
CA LYS A 86 -7.46 1.44 -16.63
C LYS A 86 -6.82 2.62 -15.89
N GLY A 87 -7.35 2.99 -14.74
CA GLY A 87 -6.88 4.14 -13.97
C GLY A 87 -6.78 3.86 -12.48
N MET A 88 -5.99 4.66 -11.79
CA MET A 88 -5.75 4.52 -10.34
C MET A 88 -7.01 4.73 -9.52
N TRP A 89 -7.92 5.63 -9.96
CA TRP A 89 -9.11 5.99 -9.21
C TRP A 89 -10.29 5.06 -9.44
N ASP A 90 -10.17 4.12 -10.38
CA ASP A 90 -11.15 3.05 -10.60
C ASP A 90 -11.03 1.95 -9.52
N LEU A 91 -9.96 2.00 -8.71
CA LEU A 91 -9.62 0.96 -7.74
C LEU A 91 -10.72 0.79 -6.67
N ALA A 92 -11.17 1.88 -6.08
CA ALA A 92 -12.15 1.83 -4.99
C ALA A 92 -13.45 1.17 -5.45
N ASP A 93 -13.97 1.55 -6.63
CA ASP A 93 -15.20 1.00 -7.18
C ASP A 93 -15.01 -0.48 -7.55
N LEU A 94 -13.85 -0.84 -8.09
CA LEU A 94 -13.53 -2.22 -8.42
C LEU A 94 -13.47 -3.10 -7.17
N MET A 95 -12.86 -2.63 -6.09
CA MET A 95 -12.76 -3.37 -4.83
C MET A 95 -14.13 -3.55 -4.17
N VAL A 96 -14.99 -2.53 -4.19
CA VAL A 96 -16.38 -2.64 -3.71
C VAL A 96 -17.14 -3.69 -4.54
N LEU A 97 -16.98 -3.68 -5.85
CA LEU A 97 -17.62 -4.66 -6.73
C LEU A 97 -17.11 -6.08 -6.46
N ALA A 98 -15.80 -6.26 -6.30
CA ALA A 98 -15.19 -7.55 -6.02
C ALA A 98 -15.71 -8.14 -4.69
N VAL A 99 -15.73 -7.35 -3.62
CA VAL A 99 -16.25 -7.78 -2.31
C VAL A 99 -17.74 -8.12 -2.38
N LYS A 100 -18.51 -7.44 -3.22
CA LYS A 100 -19.94 -7.71 -3.44
C LYS A 100 -20.17 -8.98 -4.23
N ASN A 101 -19.33 -9.29 -5.20
CA ASN A 101 -19.48 -10.45 -6.10
C ASN A 101 -19.09 -11.78 -5.40
N ASP A 102 -18.23 -11.75 -4.39
CA ASP A 102 -17.92 -12.93 -3.57
C ASP A 102 -18.67 -12.84 -2.24
N SER A 103 -19.57 -13.80 -2.01
CA SER A 103 -20.45 -13.80 -0.83
C SER A 103 -19.84 -14.45 0.41
N GLU A 104 -18.63 -15.01 0.34
CA GLU A 104 -17.98 -15.63 1.48
C GLU A 104 -17.73 -14.63 2.62
N ARG A 105 -18.09 -15.00 3.86
CA ARG A 105 -17.90 -14.15 5.04
C ARG A 105 -17.40 -14.94 6.25
N ASP A 106 -17.16 -16.25 6.09
CA ASP A 106 -16.55 -17.07 7.14
C ASP A 106 -15.05 -16.76 7.24
N LEU A 107 -14.65 -16.22 8.38
CA LEU A 107 -13.27 -15.78 8.61
C LEU A 107 -12.24 -16.92 8.60
N ASN A 108 -12.66 -18.16 8.93
CA ASN A 108 -11.77 -19.33 8.83
C ASN A 108 -11.52 -19.68 7.37
N ILE A 109 -12.58 -19.67 6.54
CA ILE A 109 -12.46 -19.92 5.10
C ILE A 109 -11.58 -18.84 4.45
N LEU A 110 -11.78 -17.57 4.82
CA LEU A 110 -10.97 -16.47 4.29
C LEU A 110 -9.50 -16.58 4.72
N ALA A 111 -9.23 -16.98 5.96
CA ALA A 111 -7.89 -17.26 6.44
C ALA A 111 -7.23 -18.40 5.67
N ASP A 112 -7.96 -19.51 5.42
CA ASP A 112 -7.47 -20.65 4.65
C ASP A 112 -7.15 -20.24 3.19
N ARG A 113 -8.00 -19.40 2.57
CA ARG A 113 -7.74 -18.86 1.23
C ARG A 113 -6.45 -18.02 1.20
N ILE A 114 -6.25 -17.12 2.18
CA ILE A 114 -5.04 -16.30 2.29
C ILE A 114 -3.80 -17.20 2.43
N GLU A 115 -3.83 -18.21 3.30
CA GLU A 115 -2.71 -19.13 3.49
C GLU A 115 -2.37 -19.93 2.22
N ALA A 116 -3.40 -20.46 1.53
CA ALA A 116 -3.21 -21.20 0.29
C ALA A 116 -2.58 -20.32 -0.81
N GLN A 117 -3.06 -19.09 -0.98
CA GLN A 117 -2.50 -18.14 -1.95
C GLN A 117 -1.08 -17.70 -1.56
N ALA A 118 -0.81 -17.52 -0.25
CA ALA A 118 0.51 -17.18 0.22
C ALA A 118 1.53 -18.31 -0.04
N GLN A 119 1.16 -19.57 0.23
CA GLN A 119 2.01 -20.74 -0.08
C GLN A 119 2.33 -20.81 -1.57
N GLN A 120 1.34 -20.63 -2.44
CA GLN A 120 1.54 -20.61 -3.89
C GLN A 120 2.46 -19.45 -4.29
N TYR A 121 2.22 -18.24 -3.77
CA TYR A 121 3.03 -17.06 -4.08
C TYR A 121 4.50 -17.25 -3.70
N PHE A 122 4.79 -17.77 -2.52
CA PHE A 122 6.17 -18.03 -2.10
C PHE A 122 6.84 -19.14 -2.92
N SER A 123 6.07 -20.14 -3.35
CA SER A 123 6.56 -21.17 -4.30
C SER A 123 6.92 -20.53 -5.64
N ASP A 124 6.10 -19.63 -6.17
CA ASP A 124 6.35 -18.90 -7.42
C ASP A 124 7.56 -17.95 -7.33
N CYS A 125 7.88 -17.48 -6.13
CA CYS A 125 9.06 -16.65 -5.88
C CYS A 125 10.35 -17.46 -5.80
N ALA A 126 10.29 -18.76 -5.54
CA ALA A 126 11.45 -19.60 -5.37
C ALA A 126 12.29 -19.64 -6.67
N GLY A 127 13.55 -19.20 -6.58
CA GLY A 127 14.46 -19.15 -7.73
C GLY A 127 14.19 -18.04 -8.76
N ALA A 128 13.13 -17.25 -8.59
CA ALA A 128 12.79 -16.16 -9.51
C ALA A 128 13.76 -14.95 -9.35
N ASP A 129 13.82 -14.12 -10.40
CA ASP A 129 14.54 -12.85 -10.36
C ASP A 129 13.62 -11.76 -9.78
N PRO A 130 14.00 -11.08 -8.67
CA PRO A 130 13.24 -9.99 -8.06
C PRO A 130 12.99 -8.82 -9.00
N ASN A 131 13.82 -8.64 -10.01
CA ASN A 131 13.78 -7.49 -10.92
C ASN A 131 13.06 -7.77 -12.24
N THR A 132 12.54 -8.98 -12.45
CA THR A 132 11.73 -9.28 -13.64
C THR A 132 10.55 -8.30 -13.70
N PRO A 133 10.44 -7.48 -14.77
CA PRO A 133 9.36 -6.52 -14.90
C PRO A 133 8.04 -7.23 -15.20
N GLY A 134 6.96 -6.73 -14.62
CA GLY A 134 5.61 -7.21 -14.88
C GLY A 134 4.59 -6.07 -14.88
N PRO A 135 3.48 -6.19 -15.64
CA PRO A 135 2.39 -5.23 -15.58
C PRO A 135 1.83 -5.19 -14.16
N TRP A 136 1.49 -3.99 -13.70
CA TRP A 136 0.83 -3.82 -12.42
C TRP A 136 -0.69 -3.75 -12.60
N ILE A 137 -1.41 -3.63 -11.47
CA ILE A 137 -2.88 -3.60 -11.47
C ILE A 137 -3.48 -2.46 -12.31
N VAL A 138 -2.73 -1.37 -12.52
CA VAL A 138 -3.13 -0.22 -13.35
C VAL A 138 -2.44 -0.30 -14.71
N GLN A 139 -3.23 -0.12 -15.77
CA GLN A 139 -2.74 -0.15 -17.15
C GLN A 139 -1.60 0.86 -17.38
N GLY A 140 -0.57 0.42 -18.08
CA GLY A 140 0.61 1.24 -18.41
C GLY A 140 1.64 1.35 -17.30
N VAL A 141 1.36 0.86 -16.09
CA VAL A 141 2.32 0.80 -14.99
C VAL A 141 2.98 -0.57 -14.92
N THR A 142 4.30 -0.57 -14.85
CA THR A 142 5.11 -1.79 -14.77
C THR A 142 6.02 -1.72 -13.55
N PHE A 143 6.07 -2.79 -12.78
CA PHE A 143 6.96 -2.91 -11.62
C PHE A 143 7.82 -4.17 -11.66
N PRO A 144 9.01 -4.15 -11.03
CA PRO A 144 9.75 -5.36 -10.71
C PRO A 144 8.92 -6.32 -9.85
N ARG A 145 9.14 -7.62 -10.03
CA ARG A 145 8.44 -8.68 -9.26
C ARG A 145 8.48 -8.45 -7.75
N SER A 146 9.60 -7.98 -7.22
CA SER A 146 9.75 -7.69 -5.79
C SER A 146 8.73 -6.69 -5.25
N VAL A 147 8.23 -5.75 -6.07
CA VAL A 147 7.25 -4.75 -5.64
C VAL A 147 5.91 -5.41 -5.27
N PHE A 148 5.56 -6.54 -5.89
CA PHE A 148 4.34 -7.27 -5.52
C PHE A 148 4.43 -7.87 -4.11
N THR A 149 5.63 -8.31 -3.66
CA THR A 149 5.85 -8.73 -2.27
C THR A 149 5.56 -7.59 -1.30
N TYR A 150 6.08 -6.40 -1.59
CA TYR A 150 5.88 -5.24 -0.73
C TYR A 150 4.46 -4.66 -0.82
N HIS A 151 3.76 -4.85 -1.95
CA HIS A 151 2.34 -4.54 -2.07
C HIS A 151 1.51 -5.47 -1.17
N LEU A 152 1.73 -6.79 -1.26
CA LEU A 152 1.06 -7.75 -0.38
C LEU A 152 1.36 -7.50 1.09
N LEU A 153 2.60 -7.12 1.42
CA LEU A 153 2.96 -6.71 2.78
C LEU A 153 2.14 -5.49 3.23
N ASN A 154 2.03 -4.47 2.38
CA ASN A 154 1.22 -3.28 2.65
C ASN A 154 -0.25 -3.63 2.90
N GLU A 155 -0.87 -4.44 2.01
CA GLU A 155 -2.25 -4.90 2.17
C GLU A 155 -2.46 -5.64 3.48
N THR A 156 -1.53 -6.56 3.81
CA THR A 156 -1.63 -7.37 5.02
C THR A 156 -1.45 -6.52 6.30
N LEU A 157 -0.53 -5.54 6.29
CA LEU A 157 -0.32 -4.64 7.41
C LEU A 157 -1.51 -3.72 7.66
N ILE A 158 -2.00 -3.05 6.61
CA ILE A 158 -3.05 -2.03 6.72
C ILE A 158 -4.40 -2.69 7.03
N HIS A 159 -4.76 -3.76 6.34
CA HIS A 159 -6.02 -4.43 6.60
C HIS A 159 -5.98 -5.31 7.84
N GLY A 160 -4.82 -5.85 8.22
CA GLY A 160 -4.60 -6.45 9.54
C GLY A 160 -4.84 -5.43 10.67
N TYR A 161 -4.36 -4.19 10.48
CA TYR A 161 -4.64 -3.08 11.40
C TYR A 161 -6.13 -2.76 11.47
N ASP A 162 -6.81 -2.63 10.31
CA ASP A 162 -8.25 -2.33 10.25
C ASP A 162 -9.07 -3.40 10.98
N ILE A 163 -8.80 -4.69 10.70
CA ILE A 163 -9.47 -5.84 11.32
C ILE A 163 -9.24 -5.89 12.83
N ALA A 164 -7.98 -5.75 13.26
CA ALA A 164 -7.65 -5.80 14.69
C ALA A 164 -8.28 -4.64 15.45
N HIS A 165 -8.23 -3.43 14.88
CA HIS A 165 -8.83 -2.24 15.48
C HIS A 165 -10.34 -2.39 15.65
N ALA A 166 -11.04 -2.86 14.60
CA ALA A 166 -12.48 -3.15 14.66
C ALA A 166 -12.82 -4.20 15.73
N ALA A 167 -11.98 -5.23 15.87
CA ALA A 167 -12.12 -6.26 16.90
C ALA A 167 -11.69 -5.80 18.30
N GLY A 168 -11.31 -4.55 18.52
CA GLY A 168 -10.82 -4.02 19.78
C GLY A 168 -9.47 -4.62 20.23
N ARG A 169 -8.64 -5.07 19.28
CA ARG A 169 -7.37 -5.73 19.54
C ARG A 169 -6.18 -4.86 19.12
N LYS A 170 -5.02 -5.10 19.73
CA LYS A 170 -3.77 -4.47 19.34
C LYS A 170 -3.20 -5.15 18.10
N TRP A 171 -2.71 -4.35 17.17
CA TRP A 171 -1.96 -4.80 16.00
C TRP A 171 -0.61 -4.06 15.96
N PRO A 172 0.40 -4.54 16.70
CA PRO A 172 1.72 -3.94 16.63
C PRO A 172 2.31 -4.21 15.24
N ILE A 173 2.73 -3.17 14.55
CA ILE A 173 3.44 -3.24 13.28
C ILE A 173 4.91 -2.95 13.54
N GLU A 174 5.79 -3.85 13.12
CA GLU A 174 7.21 -3.64 13.21
C GLU A 174 7.65 -2.44 12.35
N PRO A 175 8.46 -1.50 12.88
CA PRO A 175 8.90 -0.34 12.12
C PRO A 175 9.61 -0.70 10.81
N SER A 176 10.34 -1.80 10.78
CA SER A 176 10.99 -2.33 9.56
C SER A 176 9.99 -2.77 8.49
N HIS A 177 8.89 -3.44 8.89
CA HIS A 177 7.84 -3.84 7.96
C HIS A 177 7.10 -2.62 7.41
N ALA A 178 6.80 -1.63 8.27
CA ALA A 178 6.21 -0.37 7.83
C ALA A 178 7.12 0.38 6.85
N ALA A 179 8.43 0.43 7.11
CA ALA A 179 9.41 1.04 6.22
C ALA A 179 9.46 0.32 4.86
N MET A 180 9.45 -1.01 4.84
CA MET A 180 9.42 -1.79 3.59
C MET A 180 8.15 -1.50 2.77
N ALA A 181 6.97 -1.55 3.39
CA ALA A 181 5.70 -1.24 2.72
C ALA A 181 5.70 0.19 2.17
N LEU A 182 6.19 1.16 2.95
CA LEU A 182 6.25 2.55 2.55
C LEU A 182 7.25 2.80 1.41
N GLU A 183 8.52 2.39 1.59
CA GLU A 183 9.60 2.74 0.65
C GLU A 183 9.64 1.85 -0.59
N ARG A 184 9.33 0.56 -0.42
CA ARG A 184 9.43 -0.41 -1.52
C ARG A 184 8.11 -0.59 -2.29
N PHE A 185 6.99 -0.08 -1.77
CA PHE A 185 5.71 -0.10 -2.46
C PHE A 185 5.09 1.30 -2.58
N ALA A 186 4.62 1.94 -1.50
CA ALA A 186 3.80 3.15 -1.59
C ALA A 186 4.52 4.29 -2.34
N LEU A 187 5.78 4.58 -1.99
CA LEU A 187 6.58 5.59 -2.69
C LEU A 187 6.86 5.22 -4.14
N ARG A 188 6.97 3.92 -4.47
CA ARG A 188 7.14 3.47 -5.87
C ARG A 188 5.90 3.74 -6.71
N VAL A 189 4.71 3.54 -6.13
CA VAL A 189 3.45 3.91 -6.78
C VAL A 189 3.39 5.40 -7.05
N LEU A 190 3.76 6.25 -6.07
CA LEU A 190 3.82 7.69 -6.25
C LEU A 190 4.83 8.10 -7.34
N GLN A 191 6.00 7.46 -7.39
CA GLN A 191 7.04 7.73 -8.40
C GLN A 191 6.63 7.32 -9.82
N ALA A 192 5.87 6.24 -9.96
CA ALA A 192 5.44 5.71 -11.25
C ALA A 192 4.16 6.36 -11.79
N SER A 193 3.45 7.11 -10.96
CA SER A 193 2.17 7.70 -11.33
C SER A 193 2.33 9.04 -12.05
N PRO A 194 1.41 9.39 -12.98
CA PRO A 194 1.39 10.72 -13.57
C PRO A 194 1.32 11.82 -12.50
N PRO A 195 2.00 12.98 -12.69
CA PRO A 195 2.14 14.02 -11.67
C PRO A 195 0.81 14.54 -11.08
N GLN A 196 -0.28 14.52 -11.84
CA GLN A 196 -1.59 14.98 -11.40
C GLN A 196 -2.36 13.96 -10.56
N THR A 197 -1.92 12.69 -10.56
CA THR A 197 -2.68 11.58 -9.96
C THR A 197 -2.93 11.80 -8.47
N PHE A 198 -1.88 12.11 -7.71
CA PHE A 198 -1.96 12.25 -6.26
C PHE A 198 -1.99 13.69 -5.76
N ALA A 199 -1.89 14.67 -6.64
CA ALA A 199 -2.07 16.07 -6.26
C ALA A 199 -3.54 16.37 -5.98
N SER A 200 -3.84 16.99 -4.83
CA SER A 200 -5.17 17.50 -4.54
C SER A 200 -5.42 18.85 -5.21
N ALA A 201 -6.69 19.29 -5.30
CA ALA A 201 -7.02 20.62 -5.80
C ALA A 201 -6.32 21.76 -5.02
N LYS A 202 -5.94 21.52 -3.74
CA LYS A 202 -5.20 22.50 -2.93
C LYS A 202 -3.73 22.65 -3.35
N ALA A 203 -3.22 21.74 -4.17
CA ALA A 203 -1.87 21.85 -4.73
C ALA A 203 -1.78 22.81 -5.92
N ALA A 204 -2.91 23.29 -6.46
CA ALA A 204 -2.94 24.32 -7.48
C ALA A 204 -2.23 25.59 -7.00
N GLY A 205 -1.30 26.12 -7.79
CA GLY A 205 -0.45 27.27 -7.45
C GLY A 205 0.67 26.98 -6.45
N LEU A 206 0.73 25.77 -5.85
CA LEU A 206 1.82 25.41 -4.93
C LEU A 206 3.10 25.10 -5.69
N ARG A 207 4.20 25.77 -5.30
CA ARG A 207 5.57 25.44 -5.71
C ARG A 207 6.41 25.25 -4.46
N ALA A 208 6.70 23.98 -4.16
CA ALA A 208 7.44 23.63 -2.94
C ALA A 208 8.19 22.30 -3.11
N THR A 209 9.35 22.22 -2.49
CA THR A 209 10.13 20.99 -2.36
C THR A 209 10.22 20.61 -0.88
N TYR A 210 9.76 19.40 -0.56
CA TYR A 210 9.92 18.80 0.75
C TYR A 210 11.02 17.75 0.70
N ASP A 211 11.87 17.73 1.74
CA ASP A 211 12.82 16.64 1.99
C ASP A 211 12.21 15.75 3.09
N VAL A 212 11.59 14.65 2.67
CA VAL A 212 10.94 13.70 3.57
C VAL A 212 11.94 12.60 3.93
N ARG A 213 12.35 12.56 5.20
CA ARG A 213 13.33 11.64 5.74
C ARG A 213 12.65 10.61 6.62
N ILE A 214 12.68 9.36 6.21
CA ILE A 214 12.15 8.23 6.96
C ILE A 214 13.20 7.82 7.99
N ARG A 215 12.82 7.77 9.27
CA ARG A 215 13.75 7.37 10.34
C ARG A 215 14.14 5.90 10.16
N GLY A 216 15.43 5.64 10.08
CA GLY A 216 15.97 4.30 9.79
C GLY A 216 15.85 3.87 8.33
N GLY A 217 15.37 4.75 7.45
CA GLY A 217 15.18 4.51 6.02
C GLY A 217 15.78 5.61 5.15
N GLY A 218 15.23 5.78 3.95
CA GLY A 218 15.69 6.73 2.93
C GLY A 218 15.21 8.16 3.12
N SER A 219 15.65 9.01 2.19
CA SER A 219 15.19 10.38 2.03
C SER A 219 14.63 10.55 0.61
N TYR A 220 13.52 11.30 0.50
CA TYR A 220 12.79 11.47 -0.75
C TYR A 220 12.36 12.93 -0.91
N TYR A 221 12.49 13.49 -2.10
CA TYR A 221 11.96 14.80 -2.39
C TYR A 221 10.52 14.68 -2.89
N PHE A 222 9.59 15.30 -2.15
CA PHE A 222 8.22 15.51 -2.59
C PHE A 222 8.15 16.90 -3.22
N VAL A 223 7.93 16.92 -4.54
CA VAL A 223 8.00 18.14 -5.34
C VAL A 223 6.62 18.50 -5.86
N PHE A 224 6.15 19.67 -5.45
CA PHE A 224 4.92 20.26 -5.98
C PHE A 224 5.29 21.38 -6.97
N ASN A 225 4.64 21.37 -8.11
CA ASN A 225 4.80 22.39 -9.14
C ASN A 225 3.45 22.69 -9.83
N ASP A 226 2.69 23.63 -9.25
CA ASP A 226 1.46 24.15 -9.84
C ASP A 226 0.41 23.08 -10.18
N GLY A 227 0.07 22.24 -9.21
CA GLY A 227 -0.90 21.15 -9.38
C GLY A 227 -0.27 19.80 -9.75
N ASP A 228 1.01 19.77 -10.08
CA ASP A 228 1.77 18.55 -10.26
C ASP A 228 2.43 18.13 -8.94
N PHE A 229 2.52 16.83 -8.71
CA PHE A 229 3.23 16.21 -7.59
C PHE A 229 4.09 15.06 -8.07
N THR A 230 5.38 15.08 -7.72
CA THR A 230 6.33 14.00 -8.01
C THR A 230 7.12 13.62 -6.77
N VAL A 231 7.56 12.37 -6.72
CA VAL A 231 8.51 11.87 -5.71
C VAL A 231 9.83 11.59 -6.42
N GLU A 232 10.88 12.29 -5.98
CA GLU A 232 12.20 12.29 -6.62
C GLU A 232 13.28 11.85 -5.62
N GLU A 233 14.43 11.39 -6.14
CA GLU A 233 15.62 11.20 -5.32
C GLU A 233 16.18 12.57 -4.89
N PRO A 234 16.80 12.66 -3.70
CA PRO A 234 17.45 13.89 -3.24
C PRO A 234 18.46 14.42 -4.25
N SER A 235 18.45 15.72 -4.48
CA SER A 235 19.30 16.42 -5.44
C SER A 235 19.81 17.74 -4.88
N SER A 236 20.48 18.57 -5.70
CA SER A 236 20.90 19.93 -5.34
C SER A 236 19.74 20.95 -5.34
N ARG A 237 18.50 20.53 -5.58
CA ARG A 237 17.31 21.40 -5.57
C ARG A 237 17.13 22.06 -4.19
N PRO A 238 16.81 23.36 -4.12
CA PRO A 238 16.49 24.03 -2.86
C PRO A 238 15.28 23.40 -2.18
N VAL A 239 15.42 23.12 -0.90
CA VAL A 239 14.37 22.52 -0.05
C VAL A 239 13.65 23.61 0.76
N ASP A 240 12.32 23.65 0.68
CA ASP A 240 11.47 24.56 1.45
C ASP A 240 11.17 24.05 2.84
N CYS A 241 10.84 22.76 2.95
CA CYS A 241 10.48 22.11 4.21
C CYS A 241 11.17 20.76 4.33
N ARG A 242 11.69 20.45 5.51
CA ARG A 242 12.19 19.11 5.84
C ARG A 242 11.24 18.44 6.80
N ILE A 243 11.01 17.15 6.59
CA ILE A 243 10.14 16.34 7.46
C ILE A 243 10.93 15.11 7.91
N SER A 244 11.03 14.90 9.23
CA SER A 244 11.46 13.63 9.81
C SER A 244 10.23 12.82 10.16
N ALA A 245 10.12 11.61 9.66
CA ALA A 245 8.97 10.75 9.81
C ALA A 245 9.34 9.39 10.41
N ASP A 246 8.63 9.00 11.46
CA ASP A 246 8.56 7.61 11.91
C ASP A 246 7.87 6.79 10.81
N PRO A 247 8.43 5.64 10.35
CA PRO A 247 7.89 4.90 9.21
C PRO A 247 6.46 4.42 9.43
N LEU A 248 6.15 3.90 10.62
CA LEU A 248 4.80 3.44 10.94
C LEU A 248 3.79 4.59 10.96
N ALA A 249 4.15 5.71 11.61
CA ALA A 249 3.26 6.87 11.65
C ALA A 249 3.02 7.45 10.26
N LEU A 250 4.07 7.52 9.42
CA LEU A 250 3.91 8.00 8.04
C LEU A 250 3.03 7.06 7.21
N LEU A 251 3.20 5.75 7.35
CA LEU A 251 2.37 4.74 6.68
C LEU A 251 0.89 4.89 7.08
N LEU A 252 0.60 4.94 8.38
CA LEU A 252 -0.78 5.07 8.88
C LEU A 252 -1.42 6.42 8.51
N VAL A 253 -0.66 7.51 8.51
CA VAL A 253 -1.13 8.83 8.05
C VAL A 253 -1.37 8.84 6.55
N PHE A 254 -0.51 8.18 5.77
CA PHE A 254 -0.66 8.08 4.31
C PHE A 254 -1.96 7.36 3.93
N PHE A 255 -2.28 6.27 4.61
CA PHE A 255 -3.53 5.51 4.40
C PHE A 255 -4.70 6.01 5.26
N ALA A 256 -4.62 7.18 5.89
CA ALA A 256 -5.66 7.80 6.72
C ALA A 256 -6.13 6.97 7.93
N ARG A 257 -5.27 6.10 8.48
CA ARG A 257 -5.54 5.32 9.71
C ARG A 257 -5.08 6.03 10.98
N GLU A 258 -4.19 7.00 10.88
CA GLU A 258 -3.82 7.89 11.98
C GLU A 258 -3.90 9.36 11.52
N SER A 259 -4.33 10.24 12.42
CA SER A 259 -4.31 11.68 12.15
C SER A 259 -2.86 12.19 12.15
N GLN A 260 -2.50 13.01 11.15
CA GLN A 260 -1.20 13.69 11.17
C GLN A 260 -0.96 14.49 12.44
N TRP A 261 -2.03 15.07 13.03
CA TRP A 261 -1.92 15.85 14.26
C TRP A 261 -1.55 14.99 15.46
N THR A 262 -2.08 13.77 15.54
CA THR A 262 -1.72 12.77 16.54
C THR A 262 -0.25 12.37 16.39
N ALA A 263 0.19 12.11 15.16
CA ALA A 263 1.58 11.76 14.88
C ALA A 263 2.56 12.90 15.21
N ILE A 264 2.18 14.16 14.93
CA ILE A 264 2.96 15.34 15.30
C ILE A 264 3.02 15.50 16.83
N ALA A 265 1.88 15.42 17.52
CA ALA A 265 1.82 15.53 18.98
C ALA A 265 2.68 14.48 19.70
N LYS A 266 2.80 13.29 19.13
CA LYS A 266 3.68 12.21 19.62
C LYS A 266 5.15 12.36 19.19
N GLY A 267 5.54 13.43 18.48
CA GLY A 267 6.89 13.63 17.95
C GLY A 267 7.27 12.63 16.84
N LYS A 268 6.30 11.92 16.26
CA LYS A 268 6.53 10.94 15.21
C LYS A 268 6.66 11.57 13.82
N LEU A 269 6.05 12.74 13.62
CA LEU A 269 6.27 13.61 12.46
C LEU A 269 6.80 14.95 12.96
N MET A 270 7.91 15.42 12.39
CA MET A 270 8.51 16.71 12.73
C MET A 270 8.88 17.46 11.46
N ALA A 271 8.59 18.76 11.42
CA ALA A 271 8.89 19.62 10.27
C ALA A 271 9.80 20.78 10.68
N TRP A 272 10.78 21.11 9.83
CA TRP A 272 11.66 22.27 9.99
C TRP A 272 12.16 22.76 8.62
N GLY A 273 12.95 23.83 8.62
CA GLY A 273 13.54 24.38 7.40
C GLY A 273 13.09 25.80 7.11
N ARG A 274 13.13 26.21 5.85
CA ARG A 274 12.83 27.58 5.43
C ARG A 274 11.33 27.94 5.60
N LYS A 275 10.44 26.96 5.34
CA LYS A 275 8.97 27.11 5.41
C LYS A 275 8.36 25.94 6.19
N PRO A 276 8.60 25.85 7.53
CA PRO A 276 8.19 24.68 8.32
C PRO A 276 6.68 24.49 8.40
N TRP A 277 5.87 25.55 8.23
CA TRP A 277 4.41 25.48 8.21
C TRP A 277 3.88 24.61 7.06
N LEU A 278 4.64 24.46 5.96
CA LEU A 278 4.27 23.56 4.86
C LEU A 278 4.17 22.12 5.33
N GLY A 279 4.97 21.68 6.31
CA GLY A 279 4.88 20.34 6.90
C GLY A 279 3.50 20.04 7.51
N LEU A 280 2.84 21.05 8.09
CA LEU A 280 1.49 20.92 8.64
C LEU A 280 0.40 20.79 7.54
N GLN A 281 0.72 21.19 6.33
CA GLN A 281 -0.20 21.24 5.20
C GLN A 281 0.01 20.10 4.21
N LEU A 282 1.17 19.39 4.28
CA LEU A 282 1.55 18.39 3.27
C LEU A 282 0.42 17.41 2.96
N ARG A 283 -0.23 16.86 4.00
CA ARG A 283 -1.32 15.90 3.84
C ARG A 283 -2.50 16.46 3.05
N SER A 284 -2.78 17.76 3.18
CA SER A 284 -3.89 18.42 2.48
C SER A 284 -3.63 18.64 0.98
N PHE A 285 -2.36 18.63 0.57
CA PHE A 285 -1.97 18.74 -0.84
C PHE A 285 -1.99 17.41 -1.59
N LEU A 286 -2.17 16.30 -0.86
CA LEU A 286 -2.23 14.95 -1.43
C LEU A 286 -3.67 14.40 -1.39
N ARG A 287 -4.05 13.66 -2.44
CA ARG A 287 -5.23 12.80 -2.41
C ARG A 287 -4.95 11.57 -1.57
N ASN A 288 -5.98 11.01 -0.96
CA ASN A 288 -5.89 9.67 -0.35
C ASN A 288 -5.73 8.63 -1.46
N PRO A 289 -4.81 7.68 -1.30
CA PRO A 289 -4.77 6.49 -2.12
C PRO A 289 -5.96 5.58 -1.82
#